data_c4aa0b8e4a631bf656a6759c78d1014d
#
_entry.id   c4aa0b8e4a631bf656a6759c78d1014d
#
_cell.length_a   1.000
_cell.length_b   1.000
_cell.length_c   1.000
_cell.angle_alpha   90.00
_cell.angle_beta   90.00
_cell.angle_gamma   90.00
#
_symmetry.space_group_name_H-M   'P 1'
#
loop_
_entity.id
_entity.type
_entity.pdbx_description
1 polymer ?
#
loop_
_entity_poly.entity_id
_entity_poly.type
_entity_poly.pdbx_seq_one_letter_code
_entity_poly.pdbx_strand_id
1 'polypeptide(L)'
;CHSDVHIHSGAFDLGGGNQLPVPVPNPFTLGHEIFGEVVAKGSDATNINIGDRRIVYPWVGCGECGVCNSGEEHLCNSGPVIGVMQPGGFGDHVIVPDSKYLHDAGDTPDHLAGSYACSGLTAYSALKKGAPYNSDNSLIIIGVGGVGMMGLQIAKAAFNCNPIVIDVDEDKLKLALENGAIAAINPT
;
A
#
# COMPACT_ATOMS: atom_id res chain seq x y z
N CYS A 1 2.04 5.57 -4.13
CA CYS A 1 0.63 5.51 -4.56
C CYS A 1 0.11 6.91 -4.88
N HIS A 2 -1.11 7.03 -5.41
CA HIS A 2 -1.65 8.35 -5.81
C HIS A 2 -1.83 9.32 -4.61
N SER A 3 -1.84 8.81 -3.40
CA SER A 3 -1.91 9.62 -2.18
C SER A 3 -0.76 10.62 -2.05
N ASP A 4 0.45 10.29 -2.52
CA ASP A 4 1.59 11.22 -2.50
C ASP A 4 1.32 12.49 -3.33
N VAL A 5 0.58 12.34 -4.45
CA VAL A 5 0.17 13.47 -5.30
C VAL A 5 -0.83 14.37 -4.56
N HIS A 6 -1.81 13.77 -3.88
CA HIS A 6 -2.78 14.53 -3.08
C HIS A 6 -2.12 15.25 -1.90
N ILE A 7 -1.23 14.56 -1.20
CA ILE A 7 -0.47 15.14 -0.08
C ILE A 7 0.40 16.29 -0.58
N HIS A 8 1.08 16.13 -1.72
CA HIS A 8 1.88 17.20 -2.32
C HIS A 8 1.02 18.41 -2.70
N SER A 9 -0.20 18.21 -3.18
CA SER A 9 -1.14 19.29 -3.48
C SER A 9 -1.81 19.91 -2.25
N GLY A 10 -1.59 19.34 -1.06
CA GLY A 10 -2.06 19.86 0.21
C GLY A 10 -3.45 19.42 0.64
N ALA A 11 -4.17 18.62 -0.17
CA ALA A 11 -5.49 18.13 0.20
C ALA A 11 -5.90 16.89 -0.60
N PHE A 12 -6.76 16.07 0.00
CA PHE A 12 -7.54 15.05 -0.72
C PHE A 12 -8.87 15.65 -1.17
N ASP A 13 -9.21 15.48 -2.45
CA ASP A 13 -10.55 15.78 -2.97
C ASP A 13 -11.49 14.63 -2.58
N LEU A 14 -12.51 14.96 -1.78
CA LEU A 14 -13.53 14.02 -1.34
C LEU A 14 -14.77 14.01 -2.26
N GLY A 15 -14.73 14.76 -3.35
CA GLY A 15 -15.86 14.96 -4.26
C GLY A 15 -16.88 15.98 -3.76
N GLY A 16 -17.75 16.45 -4.68
CA GLY A 16 -18.79 17.41 -4.35
C GLY A 16 -18.28 18.78 -3.86
N GLY A 17 -17.04 19.13 -4.16
CA GLY A 17 -16.39 20.35 -3.68
C GLY A 17 -15.82 20.29 -2.28
N ASN A 18 -15.84 19.11 -1.64
CA ASN A 18 -15.27 18.91 -0.31
C ASN A 18 -13.80 18.50 -0.41
N GLN A 19 -12.97 19.09 0.42
CA GLN A 19 -11.54 18.77 0.53
C GLN A 19 -11.16 18.42 1.96
N LEU A 20 -10.29 17.42 2.11
CA LEU A 20 -9.62 17.10 3.37
C LEU A 20 -8.19 17.67 3.31
N PRO A 21 -7.89 18.77 4.03
CA PRO A 21 -6.55 19.33 4.06
C PRO A 21 -5.56 18.35 4.67
N VAL A 22 -4.37 18.26 4.07
CA VAL A 22 -3.24 17.47 4.60
C VAL A 22 -2.04 18.42 4.69
N PRO A 23 -1.89 19.14 5.79
CA PRO A 23 -0.76 20.03 5.96
C PRO A 23 0.52 19.21 6.16
N VAL A 24 1.48 19.39 5.27
CA VAL A 24 2.84 18.86 5.42
C VAL A 24 3.84 20.00 5.54
N PRO A 25 4.93 19.85 6.30
CA PRO A 25 6.01 20.82 6.32
C PRO A 25 6.57 21.08 4.91
N ASN A 26 7.10 22.25 4.65
CA ASN A 26 7.78 22.55 3.39
C ASN A 26 9.17 23.17 3.70
N PRO A 27 10.28 22.53 3.30
CA PRO A 27 10.38 21.33 2.46
C PRO A 27 10.05 20.04 3.22
N PHE A 28 9.49 19.02 2.51
CA PHE A 28 9.19 17.71 3.05
C PHE A 28 9.41 16.63 2.00
N THR A 29 10.04 15.52 2.38
CA THR A 29 10.27 14.36 1.50
C THR A 29 9.11 13.39 1.64
N LEU A 30 8.29 13.30 0.60
CA LEU A 30 7.19 12.32 0.50
C LEU A 30 7.69 10.93 0.09
N GLY A 31 6.76 10.03 -0.17
CA GLY A 31 7.01 8.67 -0.68
C GLY A 31 6.92 7.63 0.43
N HIS A 32 5.83 6.85 0.41
CA HIS A 32 5.56 5.82 1.42
C HIS A 32 5.54 4.39 0.86
N GLU A 33 5.78 4.22 -0.42
CA GLU A 33 5.97 2.92 -1.07
C GLU A 33 7.46 2.71 -1.36
N ILE A 34 8.17 2.09 -0.41
CA ILE A 34 9.62 2.13 -0.35
C ILE A 34 10.19 0.70 -0.42
N PHE A 35 11.14 0.52 -1.32
CA PHE A 35 12.00 -0.64 -1.39
C PHE A 35 13.44 -0.17 -1.52
N GLY A 36 14.35 -0.71 -0.73
CA GLY A 36 15.72 -0.25 -0.71
C GLY A 36 16.68 -1.22 -0.03
N GLU A 37 17.94 -0.83 0.02
CA GLU A 37 19.03 -1.58 0.63
C GLU A 37 19.39 -0.98 1.98
N VAL A 38 19.63 -1.82 2.98
CA VAL A 38 20.12 -1.42 4.29
C VAL A 38 21.58 -1.01 4.20
N VAL A 39 21.86 0.27 4.29
CA VAL A 39 23.24 0.82 4.20
C VAL A 39 23.85 1.12 5.55
N ALA A 40 23.00 1.29 6.59
CA ALA A 40 23.45 1.47 7.97
C ALA A 40 22.40 0.92 8.94
N LYS A 41 22.81 0.50 10.13
CA LYS A 41 21.91 0.05 11.19
C LYS A 41 22.42 0.41 12.58
N GLY A 42 21.50 0.61 13.52
CA GLY A 42 21.83 0.75 14.94
C GLY A 42 22.25 -0.58 15.55
N SER A 43 22.86 -0.52 16.74
CA SER A 43 23.34 -1.70 17.49
C SER A 43 22.22 -2.72 17.78
N ASP A 44 21.01 -2.22 18.00
CA ASP A 44 19.87 -3.02 18.46
C ASP A 44 19.13 -3.71 17.31
N ALA A 45 19.40 -3.33 16.07
CA ALA A 45 18.85 -3.95 14.87
C ALA A 45 19.61 -5.24 14.52
N THR A 46 19.37 -6.29 15.29
CA THR A 46 20.11 -7.57 15.21
C THR A 46 19.59 -8.52 14.13
N ASN A 47 18.35 -8.35 13.69
CA ASN A 47 17.64 -9.22 12.73
C ASN A 47 17.77 -8.79 11.26
N ILE A 48 18.60 -7.78 10.98
CA ILE A 48 18.91 -7.30 9.63
C ILE A 48 20.42 -7.12 9.45
N ASN A 49 20.89 -7.14 8.21
CA ASN A 49 22.30 -6.93 7.85
C ASN A 49 22.43 -5.79 6.85
N ILE A 50 23.59 -5.15 6.84
CA ILE A 50 23.96 -4.22 5.76
C ILE A 50 24.01 -5.00 4.45
N GLY A 51 23.42 -4.43 3.39
CA GLY A 51 23.23 -5.08 2.10
C GLY A 51 21.90 -5.81 1.95
N ASP A 52 21.14 -6.00 3.03
CA ASP A 52 19.80 -6.60 2.93
C ASP A 52 18.86 -5.68 2.14
N ARG A 53 18.11 -6.27 1.21
CA ARG A 53 17.09 -5.55 0.43
C ARG A 53 15.73 -5.78 1.07
N ARG A 54 15.03 -4.69 1.40
CA ARG A 54 13.82 -4.73 2.22
C ARG A 54 12.72 -3.81 1.68
N ILE A 55 11.49 -4.28 1.83
CA ILE A 55 10.29 -3.45 1.74
C ILE A 55 10.13 -2.73 3.07
N VAL A 56 9.91 -1.43 3.03
CA VAL A 56 9.61 -0.65 4.24
C VAL A 56 8.10 -0.62 4.46
N TYR A 57 7.67 -1.09 5.62
CA TYR A 57 6.30 -0.92 6.10
C TYR A 57 6.13 0.49 6.67
N PRO A 58 5.35 1.38 6.03
CA PRO A 58 5.34 2.79 6.41
C PRO A 58 4.42 3.12 7.59
N TRP A 59 3.53 2.22 7.97
CA TRP A 59 2.48 2.43 8.97
C TRP A 59 3.00 2.18 10.38
N VAL A 60 3.90 3.05 10.84
CA VAL A 60 4.56 2.95 12.14
C VAL A 60 3.58 3.32 13.23
N GLY A 61 3.41 2.46 14.23
CA GLY A 61 2.59 2.74 15.41
C GLY A 61 3.36 3.52 16.49
N CYS A 62 2.65 4.10 17.45
CA CYS A 62 3.28 4.73 18.61
C CYS A 62 3.83 3.69 19.63
N GLY A 63 3.43 2.42 19.51
CA GLY A 63 3.89 1.32 20.34
C GLY A 63 3.23 1.21 21.73
N GLU A 64 2.43 2.19 22.16
CA GLU A 64 1.91 2.24 23.54
C GLU A 64 0.38 2.33 23.64
N CYS A 65 -0.31 2.74 22.59
CA CYS A 65 -1.78 2.84 22.62
C CYS A 65 -2.45 1.46 22.52
N GLY A 66 -3.73 1.39 22.91
CA GLY A 66 -4.48 0.14 22.87
C GLY A 66 -4.53 -0.51 21.49
N VAL A 67 -4.54 0.28 20.42
CA VAL A 67 -4.53 -0.19 19.03
C VAL A 67 -3.17 -0.86 18.70
N CYS A 68 -2.06 -0.23 19.09
CA CYS A 68 -0.73 -0.83 18.91
C CYS A 68 -0.57 -2.11 19.73
N ASN A 69 -1.05 -2.11 20.97
CA ASN A 69 -0.98 -3.27 21.87
C ASN A 69 -1.85 -4.45 21.39
N SER A 70 -2.86 -4.20 20.56
CA SER A 70 -3.65 -5.26 19.90
C SER A 70 -3.03 -5.77 18.59
N GLY A 71 -1.86 -5.26 18.17
CA GLY A 71 -1.18 -5.64 16.93
C GLY A 71 -1.66 -4.92 15.67
N GLU A 72 -2.53 -3.90 15.83
CA GLU A 72 -3.13 -3.15 14.72
C GLU A 72 -2.44 -1.79 14.51
N GLU A 73 -1.10 -1.77 14.52
CA GLU A 73 -0.31 -0.53 14.45
C GLU A 73 -0.68 0.37 13.27
N HIS A 74 -1.11 -0.20 12.15
CA HIS A 74 -1.55 0.52 10.96
C HIS A 74 -2.81 1.38 11.17
N LEU A 75 -3.55 1.15 12.26
CA LEU A 75 -4.71 1.94 12.68
C LEU A 75 -4.36 2.96 13.78
N CYS A 76 -3.09 3.11 14.12
CA CYS A 76 -2.64 4.06 15.14
C CYS A 76 -2.81 5.50 14.66
N ASN A 77 -3.54 6.32 15.43
CA ASN A 77 -3.76 7.73 15.10
C ASN A 77 -2.59 8.64 15.51
N SER A 78 -1.62 8.14 16.28
CA SER A 78 -0.51 8.92 16.82
C SER A 78 0.85 8.45 16.28
N GLY A 79 0.86 7.41 15.45
CA GLY A 79 2.09 6.87 14.89
C GLY A 79 2.59 7.71 13.71
N PRO A 80 3.91 7.87 13.58
CA PRO A 80 4.48 8.59 12.44
C PRO A 80 4.45 7.70 11.19
N VAL A 81 3.67 8.09 10.18
CA VAL A 81 3.67 7.40 8.88
C VAL A 81 4.84 7.87 8.04
N ILE A 82 5.73 6.95 7.67
CA ILE A 82 6.88 7.23 6.81
C ILE A 82 6.40 7.73 5.44
N GLY A 83 6.93 8.87 5.00
CA GLY A 83 6.54 9.51 3.73
C GLY A 83 5.27 10.34 3.79
N VAL A 84 4.61 10.44 4.97
CA VAL A 84 3.41 11.26 5.18
C VAL A 84 3.56 12.20 6.38
N MET A 85 3.99 11.68 7.53
CA MET A 85 4.20 12.44 8.78
C MET A 85 5.66 12.58 9.14
N GLN A 86 6.52 11.72 8.62
CA GLN A 86 7.97 11.82 8.69
C GLN A 86 8.57 11.64 7.29
N PRO A 87 9.79 12.10 7.03
CA PRO A 87 10.42 12.01 5.72
C PRO A 87 10.41 10.60 5.16
N GLY A 88 10.07 10.48 3.88
CA GLY A 88 9.88 9.23 3.15
C GLY A 88 10.95 8.93 2.12
N GLY A 89 10.57 8.11 1.14
CA GLY A 89 11.47 7.48 0.19
C GLY A 89 11.74 8.23 -1.10
N PHE A 90 11.17 9.43 -1.33
CA PHE A 90 11.52 10.25 -2.50
C PHE A 90 12.84 11.01 -2.25
N GLY A 91 13.84 10.30 -1.78
CA GLY A 91 15.17 10.76 -1.46
C GLY A 91 16.17 9.60 -1.54
N ASP A 92 17.46 9.91 -1.36
CA ASP A 92 18.53 8.90 -1.44
C ASP A 92 18.49 7.92 -0.26
N HIS A 93 17.99 8.36 0.89
CA HIS A 93 17.94 7.57 2.11
C HIS A 93 16.64 7.83 2.87
N VAL A 94 16.19 6.82 3.60
CA VAL A 94 15.07 6.90 4.54
C VAL A 94 15.50 6.29 5.88
N ILE A 95 15.06 6.89 6.98
CA ILE A 95 15.26 6.33 8.32
C ILE A 95 14.03 5.54 8.70
N VAL A 96 14.24 4.26 9.05
CA VAL A 96 13.21 3.37 9.56
C VAL A 96 13.45 3.17 11.05
N PRO A 97 12.49 3.48 11.93
CA PRO A 97 12.75 3.56 13.39
C PRO A 97 13.01 2.20 14.05
N ASP A 98 12.52 1.12 13.45
CA ASP A 98 12.71 -0.24 13.98
C ASP A 98 12.78 -1.24 12.82
N SER A 99 13.64 -2.22 12.94
CA SER A 99 13.82 -3.28 11.94
C SER A 99 12.58 -4.18 11.75
N LYS A 100 11.64 -4.19 12.69
CA LYS A 100 10.36 -4.89 12.52
C LYS A 100 9.52 -4.35 11.35
N TYR A 101 9.77 -3.12 10.91
CA TYR A 101 9.11 -2.51 9.75
C TYR A 101 9.82 -2.78 8.41
N LEU A 102 10.85 -3.63 8.44
CA LEU A 102 11.61 -4.05 7.26
C LEU A 102 11.27 -5.50 6.90
N HIS A 103 10.59 -5.67 5.78
CA HIS A 103 10.13 -6.99 5.33
C HIS A 103 10.95 -7.50 4.15
N ASP A 104 11.18 -8.81 4.12
CA ASP A 104 11.79 -9.46 2.97
C ASP A 104 10.85 -9.39 1.77
N ALA A 105 11.40 -9.05 0.60
CA ALA A 105 10.66 -9.02 -0.64
C ALA A 105 10.55 -10.40 -1.31
N GLY A 106 11.27 -11.40 -0.83
CA GLY A 106 11.39 -12.70 -1.48
C GLY A 106 11.81 -12.55 -2.94
N ASP A 107 11.14 -13.27 -3.82
CA ASP A 107 11.37 -13.23 -5.27
C ASP A 107 10.61 -12.09 -5.99
N THR A 108 10.03 -11.15 -5.24
CA THR A 108 9.29 -10.03 -5.85
C THR A 108 10.24 -9.14 -6.67
N PRO A 109 9.91 -8.81 -7.92
CA PRO A 109 10.70 -7.88 -8.70
C PRO A 109 10.81 -6.51 -8.02
N ASP A 110 12.01 -5.94 -8.03
CA ASP A 110 12.34 -4.68 -7.33
C ASP A 110 11.38 -3.53 -7.60
N HIS A 111 11.01 -3.37 -8.87
CA HIS A 111 10.13 -2.29 -9.32
C HIS A 111 8.68 -2.44 -8.83
N LEU A 112 8.30 -3.59 -8.28
CA LEU A 112 6.99 -3.84 -7.69
C LEU A 112 7.03 -3.86 -6.15
N ALA A 113 8.18 -4.21 -5.57
CA ALA A 113 8.31 -4.52 -4.16
C ALA A 113 7.79 -3.40 -3.24
N GLY A 114 8.14 -2.13 -3.51
CA GLY A 114 7.69 -1.00 -2.69
C GLY A 114 6.17 -0.86 -2.60
N SER A 115 5.45 -1.18 -3.68
CA SER A 115 3.99 -1.02 -3.72
C SER A 115 3.22 -1.99 -2.81
N TYR A 116 3.84 -3.11 -2.42
CA TYR A 116 3.17 -4.11 -1.59
C TYR A 116 2.86 -3.64 -0.17
N ALA A 117 3.68 -2.74 0.39
CA ALA A 117 3.47 -2.23 1.74
C ALA A 117 2.36 -1.17 1.86
N CYS A 118 1.82 -0.68 0.73
CA CYS A 118 0.66 0.22 0.71
C CYS A 118 -0.45 -0.35 -0.15
N SER A 119 -0.34 -0.29 -1.47
CA SER A 119 -1.40 -0.74 -2.39
C SER A 119 -1.70 -2.23 -2.22
N GLY A 120 -0.67 -3.07 -2.07
CA GLY A 120 -0.82 -4.50 -1.83
C GLY A 120 -1.50 -4.80 -0.50
N LEU A 121 -1.01 -4.20 0.58
CA LEU A 121 -1.57 -4.38 1.92
C LEU A 121 -3.03 -3.90 2.01
N THR A 122 -3.32 -2.73 1.41
CA THR A 122 -4.68 -2.18 1.36
C THR A 122 -5.64 -3.13 0.67
N ALA A 123 -5.26 -3.63 -0.51
CA ALA A 123 -6.06 -4.58 -1.26
C ALA A 123 -6.23 -5.92 -0.50
N TYR A 124 -5.14 -6.47 0.04
CA TYR A 124 -5.18 -7.70 0.84
C TYR A 124 -6.07 -7.57 2.07
N SER A 125 -5.96 -6.46 2.81
CA SER A 125 -6.76 -6.21 4.01
C SER A 125 -8.26 -6.11 3.68
N ALA A 126 -8.61 -5.43 2.60
CA ALA A 126 -9.99 -5.35 2.13
C ALA A 126 -10.55 -6.73 1.76
N LEU A 127 -9.80 -7.48 0.97
CA LEU A 127 -10.17 -8.84 0.57
C LEU A 127 -10.32 -9.78 1.78
N LYS A 128 -9.37 -9.75 2.71
CA LYS A 128 -9.42 -10.56 3.94
C LYS A 128 -10.68 -10.29 4.76
N LYS A 129 -11.14 -9.04 4.83
CA LYS A 129 -12.39 -8.68 5.54
C LYS A 129 -13.65 -9.19 4.86
N GLY A 130 -13.63 -9.37 3.54
CA GLY A 130 -14.74 -9.93 2.76
C GLY A 130 -14.74 -11.45 2.65
N ALA A 131 -13.66 -12.12 3.05
CA ALA A 131 -13.54 -13.57 2.96
C ALA A 131 -14.47 -14.30 3.96
N PRO A 132 -14.88 -15.57 3.72
CA PRO A 132 -14.47 -16.41 2.59
C PRO A 132 -15.20 -16.08 1.29
N TYR A 133 -14.51 -16.27 0.16
CA TYR A 133 -15.10 -16.20 -1.16
C TYR A 133 -15.44 -17.64 -1.63
N ASN A 134 -16.62 -17.83 -2.20
CA ASN A 134 -17.09 -19.11 -2.72
C ASN A 134 -17.73 -18.93 -4.10
N SER A 135 -18.14 -20.02 -4.74
CA SER A 135 -18.75 -20.00 -6.07
C SER A 135 -20.04 -19.17 -6.17
N ASP A 136 -20.70 -18.94 -5.03
CA ASP A 136 -22.00 -18.27 -4.99
C ASP A 136 -21.87 -16.76 -4.76
N ASN A 137 -20.65 -16.29 -4.48
CA ASN A 137 -20.34 -14.89 -4.23
C ASN A 137 -19.51 -14.30 -5.36
N SER A 138 -19.98 -13.23 -5.98
CA SER A 138 -19.22 -12.47 -6.96
C SER A 138 -18.48 -11.33 -6.26
N LEU A 139 -17.16 -11.27 -6.44
CA LEU A 139 -16.36 -10.12 -6.06
C LEU A 139 -16.36 -9.12 -7.22
N ILE A 140 -16.75 -7.89 -6.94
CA ILE A 140 -16.68 -6.80 -7.92
C ILE A 140 -15.61 -5.80 -7.45
N ILE A 141 -14.69 -5.46 -8.34
CA ILE A 141 -13.68 -4.43 -8.11
C ILE A 141 -14.05 -3.22 -8.98
N ILE A 142 -14.35 -2.11 -8.34
CA ILE A 142 -14.68 -0.85 -9.02
C ILE A 142 -13.43 0.02 -9.04
N GLY A 143 -12.95 0.34 -10.24
CA GLY A 143 -11.68 1.01 -10.49
C GLY A 143 -10.51 0.03 -10.54
N VAL A 144 -9.93 -0.18 -11.72
CA VAL A 144 -8.73 -1.02 -11.92
C VAL A 144 -7.48 -0.20 -12.20
N GLY A 145 -7.30 0.89 -11.43
CA GLY A 145 -6.02 1.56 -11.25
C GLY A 145 -5.05 0.69 -10.42
N GLY A 146 -3.98 1.27 -9.88
CA GLY A 146 -2.94 0.54 -9.15
C GLY A 146 -3.48 -0.35 -8.01
N VAL A 147 -4.32 0.18 -7.14
CA VAL A 147 -4.90 -0.58 -6.02
C VAL A 147 -5.87 -1.66 -6.50
N GLY A 148 -6.75 -1.33 -7.47
CA GLY A 148 -7.71 -2.30 -7.99
C GLY A 148 -7.04 -3.44 -8.77
N MET A 149 -6.00 -3.15 -9.56
CA MET A 149 -5.22 -4.18 -10.25
C MET A 149 -4.45 -5.07 -9.25
N MET A 150 -3.90 -4.50 -8.19
CA MET A 150 -3.30 -5.26 -7.10
C MET A 150 -4.37 -6.15 -6.42
N GLY A 151 -5.57 -5.61 -6.19
CA GLY A 151 -6.71 -6.35 -5.64
C GLY A 151 -7.12 -7.53 -6.51
N LEU A 152 -7.20 -7.37 -7.83
CA LEU A 152 -7.48 -8.43 -8.78
C LEU A 152 -6.46 -9.58 -8.67
N GLN A 153 -5.18 -9.25 -8.70
CA GLN A 153 -4.12 -10.25 -8.63
C GLN A 153 -4.09 -10.98 -7.28
N ILE A 154 -4.26 -10.25 -6.17
CA ILE A 154 -4.31 -10.83 -4.82
C ILE A 154 -5.58 -11.69 -4.64
N ALA A 155 -6.74 -11.25 -5.12
CA ALA A 155 -7.97 -12.03 -5.06
C ALA A 155 -7.79 -13.40 -5.71
N LYS A 156 -7.14 -13.43 -6.86
CA LYS A 156 -6.84 -14.64 -7.59
C LYS A 156 -5.81 -15.53 -6.89
N ALA A 157 -4.67 -14.94 -6.48
CA ALA A 157 -3.53 -15.70 -5.95
C ALA A 157 -3.74 -16.19 -4.52
N ALA A 158 -4.32 -15.36 -3.65
CA ALA A 158 -4.43 -15.64 -2.22
C ALA A 158 -5.81 -16.10 -1.77
N PHE A 159 -6.85 -15.75 -2.50
CA PHE A 159 -8.24 -16.06 -2.13
C PHE A 159 -8.96 -16.98 -3.11
N ASN A 160 -8.28 -17.43 -4.17
CA ASN A 160 -8.85 -18.26 -5.23
C ASN A 160 -10.18 -17.72 -5.78
N CYS A 161 -10.26 -16.40 -5.93
CA CYS A 161 -11.42 -15.66 -6.39
C CYS A 161 -11.07 -14.90 -7.66
N ASN A 162 -11.91 -15.05 -8.69
CA ASN A 162 -11.75 -14.33 -9.95
C ASN A 162 -12.83 -13.23 -10.02
N PRO A 163 -12.47 -11.96 -9.84
CA PRO A 163 -13.46 -10.88 -9.77
C PRO A 163 -13.97 -10.42 -11.13
N ILE A 164 -15.13 -9.79 -11.10
CA ILE A 164 -15.61 -8.89 -12.15
C ILE A 164 -14.99 -7.52 -11.89
N VAL A 165 -14.58 -6.82 -12.93
CA VAL A 165 -14.02 -5.47 -12.82
C VAL A 165 -14.87 -4.44 -13.53
N ILE A 166 -14.88 -3.22 -12.99
CA ILE A 166 -15.58 -2.07 -13.55
C ILE A 166 -14.60 -0.91 -13.63
N ASP A 167 -14.43 -0.32 -14.82
CA ASP A 167 -13.66 0.92 -15.02
C ASP A 167 -14.20 1.65 -16.25
N VAL A 168 -13.91 2.93 -16.40
CA VAL A 168 -14.25 3.73 -17.59
C VAL A 168 -13.18 3.68 -18.68
N ASP A 169 -12.00 3.15 -18.35
CA ASP A 169 -10.83 3.08 -19.21
C ASP A 169 -10.71 1.70 -19.86
N GLU A 170 -10.92 1.63 -21.17
CA GLU A 170 -10.91 0.38 -21.94
C GLU A 170 -9.57 -0.36 -21.90
N ASP A 171 -8.44 0.37 -21.87
CA ASP A 171 -7.11 -0.24 -21.82
C ASP A 171 -6.88 -0.93 -20.47
N LYS A 172 -7.35 -0.33 -19.38
CA LYS A 172 -7.30 -0.95 -18.06
C LYS A 172 -8.22 -2.17 -17.96
N LEU A 173 -9.41 -2.11 -18.54
CA LEU A 173 -10.34 -3.23 -18.59
C LEU A 173 -9.75 -4.40 -19.35
N LYS A 174 -9.13 -4.14 -20.50
CA LYS A 174 -8.41 -5.17 -21.28
C LYS A 174 -7.28 -5.78 -20.47
N LEU A 175 -6.44 -4.97 -19.84
CA LEU A 175 -5.35 -5.44 -18.99
C LEU A 175 -5.88 -6.28 -17.81
N ALA A 176 -7.01 -5.92 -17.23
CA ALA A 176 -7.63 -6.68 -16.14
C ALA A 176 -8.10 -8.07 -16.60
N LEU A 177 -8.68 -8.20 -17.79
CA LEU A 177 -9.04 -9.49 -18.38
C LEU A 177 -7.80 -10.37 -18.61
N GLU A 178 -6.71 -9.80 -19.12
CA GLU A 178 -5.42 -10.49 -19.31
C GLU A 178 -4.83 -10.98 -17.97
N ASN A 179 -5.12 -10.27 -16.86
CA ASN A 179 -4.70 -10.64 -15.51
C ASN A 179 -5.71 -11.52 -14.75
N GLY A 180 -6.80 -11.94 -15.39
CA GLY A 180 -7.69 -12.99 -14.89
C GLY A 180 -8.99 -12.50 -14.26
N ALA A 181 -9.44 -11.28 -14.56
CA ALA A 181 -10.83 -10.92 -14.34
C ALA A 181 -11.74 -11.80 -15.19
N ILE A 182 -12.87 -12.25 -14.64
CA ILE A 182 -13.84 -13.09 -15.40
C ILE A 182 -14.75 -12.26 -16.30
N ALA A 183 -14.92 -11.00 -15.98
CA ALA A 183 -15.64 -10.02 -16.81
C ALA A 183 -15.12 -8.62 -16.54
N ALA A 184 -15.21 -7.76 -17.53
CA ALA A 184 -14.88 -6.34 -17.46
C ALA A 184 -16.04 -5.52 -18.00
N ILE A 185 -16.44 -4.48 -17.28
CA ILE A 185 -17.63 -3.69 -17.59
C ILE A 185 -17.22 -2.21 -17.62
N ASN A 186 -17.48 -1.58 -18.75
CA ASN A 186 -17.47 -0.12 -18.83
C ASN A 186 -18.90 0.39 -18.56
N PRO A 187 -19.12 1.23 -17.55
CA PRO A 187 -20.44 1.71 -17.17
C PRO A 187 -20.87 2.95 -17.97
N THR A 188 -20.06 3.48 -18.91
CA THR A 188 -20.35 4.66 -19.72
C THR A 188 -20.86 4.32 -21.11
#